data_059b7843e2523d61b4949e98f56a2d78
#
_entry.id   059b7843e2523d61b4949e98f56a2d78
#
_cell.length_a   1.000
_cell.length_b   1.000
_cell.length_c   1.000
_cell.angle_alpha   90.00
_cell.angle_beta   90.00
_cell.angle_gamma   90.00
#
_symmetry.space_group_name_H-M   'P 1'
#
loop_
_entity.id
_entity.type
_entity.pdbx_description
1 polymer ?
#
loop_
_entity_poly.entity_id
_entity_poly.type
_entity_poly.pdbx_seq_one_letter_code
_entity_poly.pdbx_strand_id
1 'polypeptide(L)'
;MSKISPTLTLLSVALIAVAFAVGIAGATATTDDTLVTSGSQPSPFSQNKQNEPAVAVNPYLPSIAAAGANEELDMEACNNRGDTTCPFTTGVGVSGIYFSDTGGDSWAQPIYTGWTARDCFGVVGTQPANPLDNCDPHVGPIGTLPRYYENGLVADGDPAVGFGPLPDAQGHFAWTNGWRLYYANLAANFSAERSEQSFKGFEAIAVSRLDSQNYAAAKAGVNNAWKAPVIVSKQNAALFADHEMLAVDDAANSPFFGNVYVCDTAFRSQEIAGFPSPIEVNSSSDGGSTWRTRQLSEAAANNKVGGRQDCAVDTDSAGNVYVFWDGFDSKSGSDAIFMARSSDGAKTFERPAKVVTPIVTTGLPDPEQGGLSFDGAAGARGGSFPTISIANGAPFGTSASNEILLAWPQGPTPSNTQPGPNERVHVLWSKNGGGLWHSGGIASPATDRPDFPAIAISPSGHDAYLTYLNFLQPWQSTTAVPRMFGGVVRHADVDPGSGAVGAWSDLHRAARTGDARASSANVLTDEFLGDYNYAFATDAGVVAVWNDARDAADCPAIDVYRQKLIDGTATSDADDPARPAPGNECAPTFGNTDIRGGSYADPTP
;
A
#
# COMPACT_ATOMS: atom_id res chain seq x y z
N MET A 1 -70.03 1.87 79.30
CA MET A 1 -69.99 2.86 78.19
C MET A 1 -68.59 3.42 78.15
N SER A 2 -67.75 2.82 77.35
CA SER A 2 -66.34 3.14 77.29
C SER A 2 -65.96 3.39 75.80
N LYS A 3 -65.48 4.58 75.50
CA LYS A 3 -64.99 4.95 74.18
C LYS A 3 -63.56 4.54 74.06
N ILE A 4 -63.26 3.73 73.08
CA ILE A 4 -61.91 3.35 72.68
C ILE A 4 -61.52 4.18 71.44
N SER A 5 -60.44 4.95 71.55
CA SER A 5 -59.84 5.70 70.45
C SER A 5 -58.72 4.83 69.78
N PRO A 6 -58.66 4.71 68.49
CA PRO A 6 -57.51 4.03 67.87
C PRO A 6 -56.42 5.02 67.48
N THR A 7 -55.24 4.72 67.93
CA THR A 7 -53.94 5.39 67.56
C THR A 7 -53.50 4.90 66.19
N LEU A 8 -53.37 5.81 65.25
CA LEU A 8 -52.84 5.54 63.91
C LEU A 8 -51.30 5.59 63.97
N THR A 9 -50.66 4.47 63.72
CA THR A 9 -49.22 4.39 63.60
C THR A 9 -48.84 4.52 62.09
N LEU A 10 -48.24 5.63 61.74
CA LEU A 10 -47.65 5.81 60.37
C LEU A 10 -46.38 4.97 60.23
N LEU A 11 -46.44 3.98 59.37
CA LEU A 11 -45.21 3.26 58.88
C LEU A 11 -44.66 4.01 57.68
N SER A 12 -43.50 4.64 57.82
CA SER A 12 -42.81 5.26 56.75
C SER A 12 -42.04 4.15 55.97
N VAL A 13 -42.50 3.82 54.78
CA VAL A 13 -41.77 2.95 53.85
C VAL A 13 -40.82 3.82 53.05
N ALA A 14 -39.52 3.71 53.32
CA ALA A 14 -38.47 4.30 52.48
C ALA A 14 -38.32 3.45 51.23
N LEU A 15 -38.72 3.97 50.06
CA LEU A 15 -38.38 3.41 48.77
C LEU A 15 -36.93 3.75 48.47
N ILE A 16 -36.04 2.76 48.48
CA ILE A 16 -34.71 2.85 47.91
C ILE A 16 -34.84 2.60 46.41
N ALA A 17 -34.79 3.66 45.59
CA ALA A 17 -34.66 3.56 44.16
C ALA A 17 -33.20 3.20 43.82
N VAL A 18 -32.95 1.94 43.52
CA VAL A 18 -31.69 1.51 42.91
C VAL A 18 -31.77 1.86 41.41
N ALA A 19 -31.13 2.95 41.01
CA ALA A 19 -30.95 3.27 39.60
C ALA A 19 -29.89 2.29 39.02
N PHE A 20 -30.35 1.29 38.27
CA PHE A 20 -29.48 0.57 37.35
C PHE A 20 -29.15 1.51 36.21
N ALA A 21 -27.93 2.07 36.20
CA ALA A 21 -27.34 2.64 34.99
C ALA A 21 -27.01 1.47 34.06
N VAL A 22 -27.95 1.14 33.17
CA VAL A 22 -27.61 0.33 32.00
C VAL A 22 -26.77 1.22 31.13
N GLY A 23 -25.44 1.02 31.19
CA GLY A 23 -24.53 1.56 30.19
C GLY A 23 -24.97 1.00 28.85
N ILE A 24 -25.62 1.82 28.06
CA ILE A 24 -25.77 1.57 26.63
C ILE A 24 -24.35 1.75 26.09
N ALA A 25 -23.64 0.63 25.91
CA ALA A 25 -22.49 0.64 24.99
C ALA A 25 -23.07 1.15 23.67
N GLY A 26 -22.74 2.37 23.32
CA GLY A 26 -23.05 2.92 22.01
C GLY A 26 -22.42 1.95 21.01
N ALA A 27 -23.26 1.22 20.26
CA ALA A 27 -22.81 0.62 19.03
C ALA A 27 -22.28 1.79 18.20
N THR A 28 -20.97 1.88 18.04
CA THR A 28 -20.37 2.72 17.03
C THR A 28 -21.02 2.28 15.72
N ALA A 29 -21.76 3.17 15.09
CA ALA A 29 -22.25 2.94 13.74
C ALA A 29 -20.99 2.61 12.92
N THR A 30 -20.91 1.39 12.41
CA THR A 30 -19.91 1.02 11.42
C THR A 30 -20.22 1.91 10.22
N THR A 31 -19.43 2.96 10.03
CA THR A 31 -19.46 3.71 8.77
C THR A 31 -19.01 2.72 7.70
N ASP A 32 -19.77 2.63 6.60
CA ASP A 32 -19.32 1.85 5.43
C ASP A 32 -17.95 2.38 5.00
N ASP A 33 -17.10 1.46 4.51
CA ASP A 33 -15.79 1.83 3.98
C ASP A 33 -15.95 2.84 2.85
N THR A 34 -15.17 3.89 2.89
CA THR A 34 -15.15 4.92 1.86
C THR A 34 -14.44 4.39 0.60
N LEU A 35 -15.01 4.64 -0.57
CA LEU A 35 -14.33 4.41 -1.84
C LEU A 35 -13.27 5.51 -2.03
N VAL A 36 -12.01 5.12 -2.19
CA VAL A 36 -10.87 6.02 -2.38
C VAL A 36 -10.66 6.32 -3.85
N THR A 37 -10.69 5.28 -4.68
CA THR A 37 -10.62 5.38 -6.15
C THR A 37 -11.93 5.93 -6.73
N SER A 38 -11.96 6.23 -8.01
CA SER A 38 -13.22 6.64 -8.67
C SER A 38 -14.21 5.50 -8.87
N GLY A 39 -13.81 4.30 -8.48
CA GLY A 39 -14.57 3.06 -8.66
C GLY A 39 -14.42 2.48 -10.05
N SER A 40 -14.34 1.18 -10.10
CA SER A 40 -14.21 0.44 -11.33
C SER A 40 -15.52 0.43 -12.09
N GLN A 41 -15.43 0.58 -13.38
CA GLN A 41 -16.62 0.51 -14.26
C GLN A 41 -17.07 -0.95 -14.41
N PRO A 42 -18.39 -1.22 -14.47
CA PRO A 42 -18.88 -2.58 -14.72
C PRO A 42 -18.54 -3.08 -16.14
N SER A 43 -18.07 -2.21 -17.00
CA SER A 43 -17.66 -2.41 -18.39
C SER A 43 -16.93 -1.14 -18.84
N PRO A 44 -15.93 -1.24 -19.71
CA PRO A 44 -15.43 -2.42 -20.42
C PRO A 44 -14.51 -3.30 -19.56
N PHE A 45 -14.40 -4.56 -19.97
CA PHE A 45 -13.58 -5.57 -19.34
C PHE A 45 -12.10 -5.15 -19.26
N SER A 46 -11.45 -5.45 -18.17
CA SER A 46 -10.05 -5.23 -17.80
C SER A 46 -9.53 -3.80 -17.61
N GLN A 47 -10.29 -2.75 -17.87
CA GLN A 47 -9.98 -1.39 -17.39
C GLN A 47 -10.40 -1.14 -15.94
N ASN A 48 -10.89 -2.13 -15.26
CA ASN A 48 -11.55 -2.02 -13.97
C ASN A 48 -10.67 -2.50 -12.80
N LYS A 49 -9.37 -2.28 -12.89
CA LYS A 49 -8.42 -2.68 -11.85
C LYS A 49 -7.82 -1.46 -11.16
N GLN A 50 -7.91 -1.45 -9.85
CA GLN A 50 -7.11 -0.61 -8.97
C GLN A 50 -6.54 -1.47 -7.86
N ASN A 51 -5.25 -1.34 -7.59
CA ASN A 51 -4.55 -2.08 -6.55
C ASN A 51 -3.36 -1.28 -6.02
N GLU A 52 -2.65 -1.82 -5.03
CA GLU A 52 -1.43 -1.23 -4.45
C GLU A 52 -1.62 0.23 -4.01
N PRO A 53 -2.49 0.46 -3.01
CA PRO A 53 -2.78 1.80 -2.55
C PRO A 53 -1.65 2.42 -1.73
N ALA A 54 -1.53 3.74 -1.80
CA ALA A 54 -0.76 4.56 -0.86
C ALA A 54 -1.63 5.67 -0.30
N VAL A 55 -1.35 6.13 0.92
CA VAL A 55 -2.04 7.27 1.53
C VAL A 55 -1.10 8.09 2.41
N ALA A 56 -1.28 9.41 2.41
CA ALA A 56 -0.67 10.32 3.37
C ALA A 56 -1.66 11.40 3.78
N VAL A 57 -1.58 11.82 5.04
CA VAL A 57 -2.28 12.98 5.58
C VAL A 57 -1.29 14.09 5.81
N ASN A 58 -1.66 15.31 5.47
CA ASN A 58 -0.80 16.48 5.70
C ASN A 58 -0.69 16.74 7.22
N PRO A 59 0.47 16.60 7.85
CA PRO A 59 0.58 16.73 9.31
C PRO A 59 0.31 18.14 9.81
N TYR A 60 0.49 19.15 8.96
CA TYR A 60 0.22 20.56 9.30
C TYR A 60 -1.25 20.97 9.07
N LEU A 61 -1.93 20.32 8.11
CA LEU A 61 -3.34 20.55 7.78
C LEU A 61 -4.05 19.19 7.62
N PRO A 62 -4.42 18.50 8.73
CA PRO A 62 -4.91 17.12 8.69
C PRO A 62 -6.22 16.90 7.91
N SER A 63 -6.95 17.96 7.55
CA SER A 63 -8.08 17.84 6.62
C SER A 63 -7.64 17.52 5.17
N ILE A 64 -6.38 17.77 4.82
CA ILE A 64 -5.83 17.50 3.49
C ILE A 64 -5.14 16.14 3.50
N ALA A 65 -5.60 15.25 2.63
CA ALA A 65 -4.95 13.97 2.39
C ALA A 65 -4.82 13.71 0.89
N ALA A 66 -3.88 12.85 0.53
CA ALA A 66 -3.70 12.36 -0.83
C ALA A 66 -3.51 10.84 -0.80
N ALA A 67 -4.02 10.16 -1.83
CA ALA A 67 -3.84 8.74 -2.04
C ALA A 67 -3.38 8.47 -3.47
N GLY A 68 -2.66 7.38 -3.66
CA GLY A 68 -2.29 6.82 -4.95
C GLY A 68 -2.79 5.39 -5.07
N ALA A 69 -2.86 4.88 -6.29
CA ALA A 69 -3.07 3.47 -6.57
C ALA A 69 -2.58 3.16 -8.00
N ASN A 70 -2.32 1.89 -8.29
CA ASN A 70 -2.36 1.46 -9.67
C ASN A 70 -3.78 1.67 -10.19
N GLU A 71 -3.91 2.21 -11.38
CA GLU A 71 -5.19 2.65 -11.96
C GLU A 71 -5.22 2.34 -13.45
N GLU A 72 -5.97 1.32 -13.85
CA GLU A 72 -5.98 0.86 -15.24
C GLU A 72 -7.12 1.43 -16.09
N LEU A 73 -7.95 2.34 -15.57
CA LEU A 73 -9.08 2.91 -16.32
C LEU A 73 -8.68 3.68 -17.58
N ASP A 74 -7.42 4.10 -17.67
CA ASP A 74 -6.90 4.80 -18.85
C ASP A 74 -6.40 3.87 -19.95
N MET A 75 -6.29 2.56 -19.69
CA MET A 75 -5.85 1.54 -20.64
C MET A 75 -6.95 1.16 -21.63
N GLU A 76 -6.55 0.52 -22.72
CA GLU A 76 -7.48 -0.07 -23.68
C GLU A 76 -8.17 -1.29 -23.06
N ALA A 77 -9.48 -1.37 -23.20
CA ALA A 77 -10.25 -2.49 -22.71
C ALA A 77 -10.09 -3.73 -23.61
N CYS A 78 -9.77 -4.86 -23.00
CA CYS A 78 -9.68 -6.15 -23.69
C CYS A 78 -11.03 -6.83 -23.83
N ASN A 79 -11.80 -6.43 -24.83
CA ASN A 79 -13.08 -7.03 -25.14
C ASN A 79 -13.01 -8.08 -26.26
N ASN A 80 -11.80 -8.42 -26.71
CA ASN A 80 -11.68 -9.30 -27.87
C ASN A 80 -11.90 -10.74 -27.47
N ARG A 81 -12.82 -11.38 -28.19
CA ARG A 81 -13.15 -12.79 -27.96
C ARG A 81 -11.94 -13.70 -28.22
N GLY A 82 -11.65 -14.55 -27.25
CA GLY A 82 -10.51 -15.47 -27.28
C GLY A 82 -9.20 -14.87 -26.79
N ASP A 83 -9.19 -13.61 -26.35
CA ASP A 83 -8.04 -13.03 -25.68
C ASP A 83 -7.92 -13.58 -24.26
N THR A 84 -6.74 -14.09 -23.92
CA THR A 84 -6.43 -14.67 -22.60
C THR A 84 -5.55 -13.74 -21.76
N THR A 85 -5.09 -12.62 -22.35
CA THR A 85 -4.27 -11.61 -21.69
C THR A 85 -4.76 -10.23 -22.09
N CYS A 86 -4.48 -9.24 -21.26
CA CYS A 86 -4.67 -7.83 -21.58
C CYS A 86 -3.42 -7.06 -21.19
N PRO A 87 -2.38 -7.09 -22.03
CA PRO A 87 -1.11 -6.42 -21.71
C PRO A 87 -1.32 -4.92 -21.56
N PHE A 88 -0.40 -4.25 -20.87
CA PHE A 88 -0.41 -2.81 -20.72
C PHE A 88 -0.42 -2.13 -22.10
N THR A 89 -1.33 -1.18 -22.28
CA THR A 89 -1.39 -0.36 -23.49
C THR A 89 -0.17 0.55 -23.54
N THR A 90 0.62 0.46 -24.58
CA THR A 90 1.89 1.16 -24.72
C THR A 90 1.77 2.66 -24.49
N GLY A 91 2.53 3.17 -23.54
CA GLY A 91 2.61 4.60 -23.20
C GLY A 91 1.49 5.12 -22.29
N VAL A 92 0.47 4.32 -21.97
CA VAL A 92 -0.60 4.70 -21.04
C VAL A 92 -0.12 4.51 -19.62
N GLY A 93 -0.28 5.55 -18.79
CA GLY A 93 0.12 5.50 -17.39
C GLY A 93 -0.94 4.87 -16.48
N VAL A 94 -0.48 4.31 -15.34
CA VAL A 94 -1.32 3.63 -14.35
C VAL A 94 -1.20 4.19 -12.93
N SER A 95 -0.43 5.25 -12.68
CA SER A 95 -0.32 5.85 -11.35
C SER A 95 -1.47 6.83 -11.08
N GLY A 96 -2.55 6.34 -10.49
CA GLY A 96 -3.73 7.13 -10.11
C GLY A 96 -3.45 8.09 -8.96
N ILE A 97 -4.16 9.22 -8.91
CA ILE A 97 -4.05 10.22 -7.83
C ILE A 97 -5.43 10.65 -7.33
N TYR A 98 -5.60 10.67 -6.03
CA TYR A 98 -6.86 11.00 -5.36
C TYR A 98 -6.61 12.01 -4.25
N PHE A 99 -7.52 12.98 -4.07
CA PHE A 99 -7.43 14.01 -3.06
C PHE A 99 -8.61 13.97 -2.09
N SER A 100 -8.33 14.26 -0.83
CA SER A 100 -9.34 14.48 0.22
C SER A 100 -9.14 15.85 0.86
N ASP A 101 -10.25 16.57 1.09
CA ASP A 101 -10.31 17.80 1.91
C ASP A 101 -10.95 17.52 3.28
N THR A 102 -11.24 16.25 3.59
CA THR A 102 -11.96 15.82 4.79
C THR A 102 -11.13 14.87 5.66
N GLY A 103 -9.81 14.84 5.46
CA GLY A 103 -8.91 13.97 6.24
C GLY A 103 -9.09 12.47 5.96
N GLY A 104 -9.59 12.10 4.76
CA GLY A 104 -9.79 10.71 4.36
C GLY A 104 -11.24 10.23 4.40
N ASP A 105 -12.22 11.05 4.85
CA ASP A 105 -13.63 10.67 4.87
C ASP A 105 -14.29 10.67 3.50
N SER A 106 -13.74 11.41 2.55
CA SER A 106 -14.21 11.46 1.16
C SER A 106 -13.09 11.79 0.21
N TRP A 107 -13.16 11.25 -1.02
CA TRP A 107 -12.10 11.35 -2.02
C TRP A 107 -12.64 11.83 -3.36
N ALA A 108 -11.76 12.44 -4.14
CA ALA A 108 -12.05 12.87 -5.50
C ALA A 108 -10.83 12.64 -6.38
N GLN A 109 -11.05 12.04 -7.55
CA GLN A 109 -10.06 11.90 -8.60
C GLN A 109 -10.17 13.05 -9.60
N PRO A 110 -9.13 13.84 -9.83
CA PRO A 110 -9.11 14.83 -10.91
C PRO A 110 -8.99 14.14 -12.28
N ILE A 111 -9.49 14.80 -13.31
CA ILE A 111 -9.27 14.37 -14.70
C ILE A 111 -8.31 15.34 -15.35
N TYR A 112 -7.15 14.83 -15.72
CA TYR A 112 -6.10 15.56 -16.44
C TYR A 112 -6.17 15.28 -17.94
N THR A 113 -5.16 15.74 -18.68
CA THR A 113 -4.95 15.43 -20.09
C THR A 113 -3.59 14.76 -20.25
N GLY A 114 -3.56 13.62 -20.91
CA GLY A 114 -2.34 12.85 -21.16
C GLY A 114 -2.55 11.76 -22.20
N TRP A 115 -1.65 10.80 -22.26
CA TRP A 115 -1.75 9.67 -23.17
C TRP A 115 -2.74 8.64 -22.61
N THR A 116 -3.75 8.27 -23.38
CA THR A 116 -4.86 7.43 -22.94
C THR A 116 -5.38 6.53 -24.06
N ALA A 117 -5.96 5.40 -23.68
CA ALA A 117 -6.76 4.53 -24.53
C ALA A 117 -8.12 4.21 -23.88
N ARG A 118 -8.60 5.08 -23.00
CA ARG A 118 -9.81 4.90 -22.18
C ARG A 118 -11.07 4.57 -22.98
N ASP A 119 -11.18 5.06 -24.21
CA ASP A 119 -12.31 4.85 -25.12
C ASP A 119 -12.03 3.83 -26.23
N CYS A 120 -10.92 3.08 -26.13
CA CYS A 120 -10.53 2.02 -27.04
C CYS A 120 -10.99 0.65 -26.53
N PHE A 121 -11.23 -0.28 -27.46
CA PHE A 121 -11.73 -1.62 -27.13
C PHE A 121 -11.05 -2.68 -27.99
N GLY A 122 -10.83 -3.85 -27.43
CA GLY A 122 -10.42 -5.03 -28.16
C GLY A 122 -9.00 -5.48 -27.87
N VAL A 123 -8.30 -5.94 -28.87
CA VAL A 123 -6.88 -6.27 -28.77
C VAL A 123 -6.07 -4.98 -28.71
N VAL A 124 -5.19 -4.88 -27.73
CA VAL A 124 -4.38 -3.67 -27.52
C VAL A 124 -3.64 -3.28 -28.81
N GLY A 125 -3.77 -2.00 -29.18
CA GLY A 125 -3.23 -1.43 -30.41
C GLY A 125 -4.16 -1.58 -31.63
N THR A 126 -3.75 -1.01 -32.76
CA THR A 126 -4.56 -0.97 -33.99
C THR A 126 -4.70 -2.35 -34.60
N GLN A 127 -5.95 -2.77 -34.86
CA GLN A 127 -6.31 -4.02 -35.53
C GLN A 127 -7.04 -3.74 -36.88
N PRO A 128 -6.30 -3.49 -37.98
CA PRO A 128 -6.90 -3.06 -39.24
C PRO A 128 -7.94 -4.01 -39.82
N ALA A 129 -7.90 -5.30 -39.45
CA ALA A 129 -8.84 -6.31 -39.89
C ALA A 129 -10.14 -6.36 -39.08
N ASN A 130 -10.19 -5.67 -37.93
CA ASN A 130 -11.36 -5.64 -37.06
C ASN A 130 -11.89 -4.20 -36.92
N PRO A 131 -13.01 -3.84 -37.59
CA PRO A 131 -13.52 -2.47 -37.51
C PRO A 131 -14.11 -2.08 -36.14
N LEU A 132 -14.24 -3.03 -35.21
CA LEU A 132 -14.66 -2.79 -33.83
C LEU A 132 -13.47 -2.60 -32.89
N ASP A 133 -12.25 -2.76 -33.40
CA ASP A 133 -11.00 -2.71 -32.65
C ASP A 133 -9.96 -1.98 -33.52
N ASN A 134 -10.10 -0.67 -33.61
CA ASN A 134 -9.26 0.20 -34.43
C ASN A 134 -8.97 1.55 -33.75
N CYS A 135 -8.99 1.57 -32.42
CA CYS A 135 -8.63 2.74 -31.66
C CYS A 135 -7.15 2.70 -31.29
N ASP A 136 -6.46 3.77 -31.62
CA ASP A 136 -5.08 3.97 -31.17
C ASP A 136 -5.06 4.84 -29.89
N PRO A 137 -4.15 4.57 -28.96
CA PRO A 137 -3.90 5.50 -27.86
C PRO A 137 -3.62 6.91 -28.36
N HIS A 138 -4.12 7.90 -27.66
CA HIS A 138 -4.06 9.31 -28.09
C HIS A 138 -4.00 10.24 -26.89
N VAL A 139 -3.82 11.54 -27.13
CA VAL A 139 -3.92 12.56 -26.07
C VAL A 139 -5.39 12.82 -25.75
N GLY A 140 -5.79 12.49 -24.52
CA GLY A 140 -7.17 12.60 -24.04
C GLY A 140 -7.25 12.68 -22.51
N PRO A 141 -8.43 12.41 -21.91
CA PRO A 141 -8.63 12.46 -20.48
C PRO A 141 -7.92 11.28 -19.77
N ILE A 142 -7.21 11.59 -18.67
CA ILE A 142 -6.56 10.61 -17.79
C ILE A 142 -6.93 10.85 -16.34
N GLY A 143 -7.06 9.76 -15.54
CA GLY A 143 -7.17 9.79 -14.07
C GLY A 143 -5.83 9.63 -13.36
N THR A 144 -4.77 9.40 -14.11
CA THR A 144 -3.41 9.18 -13.64
C THR A 144 -2.60 10.47 -13.54
N LEU A 145 -1.35 10.39 -13.03
CA LEU A 145 -0.47 11.54 -12.85
C LEU A 145 -0.20 12.26 -14.19
N PRO A 146 -0.38 13.58 -14.26
CA PRO A 146 -0.07 14.36 -15.45
C PRO A 146 1.44 14.62 -15.59
N ARG A 147 1.84 15.15 -16.74
CA ARG A 147 3.18 15.59 -17.08
C ARG A 147 4.19 14.47 -17.41
N TYR A 148 3.80 13.19 -17.40
CA TYR A 148 4.69 12.10 -17.79
C TYR A 148 4.87 12.05 -19.30
N TYR A 149 3.79 11.94 -20.06
CA TYR A 149 3.83 11.91 -21.53
C TYR A 149 4.64 13.07 -22.13
N GLU A 150 4.41 14.30 -21.69
CA GLU A 150 5.11 15.48 -22.18
C GLU A 150 6.61 15.51 -21.83
N ASN A 151 7.04 14.66 -20.92
CA ASN A 151 8.43 14.50 -20.51
C ASN A 151 9.05 13.19 -21.02
N GLY A 152 8.36 12.47 -21.94
CA GLY A 152 8.85 11.22 -22.53
C GLY A 152 8.84 10.03 -21.56
N LEU A 153 7.94 10.06 -20.57
CA LEU A 153 7.79 9.08 -19.52
C LEU A 153 6.39 8.47 -19.51
N VAL A 154 6.25 7.32 -18.87
CA VAL A 154 5.01 6.67 -18.46
C VAL A 154 5.00 6.60 -16.94
N ALA A 155 3.88 6.86 -16.28
CA ALA A 155 3.71 6.67 -14.84
C ALA A 155 3.22 5.23 -14.61
N ASP A 156 4.10 4.34 -14.12
CA ASP A 156 3.95 2.90 -14.28
C ASP A 156 3.56 2.14 -13.01
N GLY A 157 2.94 2.83 -12.05
CA GLY A 157 2.37 2.22 -10.85
C GLY A 157 3.21 2.37 -9.60
N ASP A 158 2.96 1.53 -8.61
CA ASP A 158 3.61 1.44 -7.30
C ASP A 158 3.71 2.79 -6.57
N PRO A 159 2.59 3.37 -6.15
CA PRO A 159 2.60 4.69 -5.55
C PRO A 159 3.16 4.71 -4.13
N ALA A 160 3.95 5.74 -3.83
CA ALA A 160 4.25 6.15 -2.45
C ALA A 160 4.07 7.67 -2.33
N VAL A 161 3.33 8.11 -1.31
CA VAL A 161 2.95 9.52 -1.15
C VAL A 161 3.39 10.08 0.19
N GLY A 162 3.73 11.38 0.23
CA GLY A 162 4.11 12.06 1.47
C GLY A 162 3.99 13.57 1.36
N PHE A 163 3.68 14.22 2.48
CA PHE A 163 3.65 15.67 2.59
C PHE A 163 4.90 16.19 3.30
N GLY A 164 5.40 17.33 2.85
CA GLY A 164 6.48 18.04 3.50
C GLY A 164 6.33 19.55 3.43
N PRO A 165 7.18 20.30 4.16
CA PRO A 165 7.18 21.76 4.12
C PRO A 165 7.66 22.27 2.77
N LEU A 166 7.22 23.48 2.38
CA LEU A 166 7.77 24.18 1.24
C LEU A 166 9.03 24.96 1.61
N PRO A 167 10.05 25.01 0.73
CA PRO A 167 11.14 25.96 0.86
C PRO A 167 10.72 27.37 0.42
N ASP A 168 11.28 28.40 1.04
CA ASP A 168 11.24 29.77 0.54
C ASP A 168 12.19 29.98 -0.67
N ALA A 169 12.28 31.20 -1.17
CA ALA A 169 13.17 31.54 -2.29
C ALA A 169 14.67 31.37 -1.96
N GLN A 170 15.05 31.29 -0.70
CA GLN A 170 16.39 31.07 -0.19
C GLN A 170 16.67 29.58 0.10
N GLY A 171 15.66 28.72 -0.01
CA GLY A 171 15.75 27.29 0.24
C GLY A 171 15.49 26.88 1.70
N HIS A 172 15.00 27.79 2.56
CA HIS A 172 14.64 27.46 3.93
C HIS A 172 13.24 26.85 3.99
N PHE A 173 13.14 25.65 4.53
CA PHE A 173 11.87 24.96 4.71
C PHE A 173 11.11 25.48 5.92
N ALA A 174 9.81 25.69 5.76
CA ALA A 174 8.89 26.00 6.85
C ALA A 174 7.46 25.64 6.48
N TRP A 175 6.69 25.09 7.41
CA TRP A 175 5.25 24.85 7.20
C TRP A 175 4.46 26.12 6.91
N THR A 176 4.92 27.26 7.41
CA THR A 176 4.32 28.58 7.11
C THR A 176 4.53 29.06 5.67
N ASN A 177 5.46 28.46 4.92
CA ASN A 177 5.63 28.72 3.48
C ASN A 177 4.58 27.97 2.64
N GLY A 178 3.87 27.03 3.26
CA GLY A 178 2.98 26.06 2.63
C GLY A 178 3.54 24.64 2.69
N TRP A 179 2.87 23.73 2.01
CA TRP A 179 3.25 22.32 1.94
C TRP A 179 3.47 21.87 0.50
N ARG A 180 4.20 20.79 0.33
CA ARG A 180 4.41 20.06 -0.92
C ARG A 180 4.00 18.61 -0.75
N LEU A 181 3.17 18.13 -1.67
CA LEU A 181 2.93 16.71 -1.86
C LEU A 181 4.03 16.15 -2.78
N TYR A 182 4.63 15.06 -2.35
CA TYR A 182 5.52 14.22 -3.14
C TYR A 182 4.78 12.94 -3.47
N TYR A 183 4.91 12.50 -4.72
CA TYR A 183 4.37 11.25 -5.19
C TYR A 183 5.50 10.53 -5.93
N ALA A 184 6.04 9.46 -5.32
CA ALA A 184 6.96 8.54 -5.96
C ALA A 184 6.15 7.45 -6.66
N ASN A 185 6.65 6.99 -7.79
CA ASN A 185 6.06 5.89 -8.56
C ASN A 185 7.09 5.29 -9.51
N LEU A 186 6.80 4.09 -9.97
CA LEU A 186 7.51 3.49 -11.10
C LEU A 186 7.36 4.38 -12.35
N ALA A 187 8.38 4.38 -13.20
CA ALA A 187 8.36 5.13 -14.43
C ALA A 187 9.08 4.39 -15.56
N ALA A 188 8.36 4.16 -16.65
CA ALA A 188 8.93 3.64 -17.88
C ALA A 188 9.25 4.77 -18.89
N ASN A 189 10.06 4.46 -19.91
CA ASN A 189 10.27 5.35 -21.04
C ASN A 189 9.10 5.29 -22.02
N PHE A 190 8.56 6.43 -22.42
CA PHE A 190 7.48 6.49 -23.42
C PHE A 190 7.91 5.97 -24.79
N SER A 191 9.14 6.29 -25.22
CA SER A 191 9.66 5.85 -26.50
C SER A 191 10.52 4.59 -26.36
N ALA A 192 10.29 3.61 -27.21
CA ALA A 192 11.15 2.44 -27.37
C ALA A 192 12.49 2.80 -28.02
N GLU A 193 12.57 3.92 -28.76
CA GLU A 193 13.76 4.37 -29.45
C GLU A 193 14.79 4.94 -28.46
N ARG A 194 15.92 4.24 -28.31
CA ARG A 194 16.95 4.54 -27.28
C ARG A 194 17.48 5.98 -27.30
N SER A 195 17.44 6.64 -28.44
CA SER A 195 17.86 8.05 -28.60
C SER A 195 16.86 9.05 -28.03
N GLU A 196 15.63 8.64 -27.81
CA GLU A 196 14.50 9.46 -27.34
C GLU A 196 14.16 9.18 -25.86
N GLN A 197 14.80 8.17 -25.27
CA GLN A 197 14.57 7.79 -23.87
C GLN A 197 15.03 8.86 -22.88
N SER A 198 14.19 9.14 -21.90
CA SER A 198 14.43 10.11 -20.84
C SER A 198 15.42 9.61 -19.80
N PHE A 199 15.52 8.30 -19.62
CA PHE A 199 16.50 7.66 -18.73
C PHE A 199 17.01 6.34 -19.33
N LYS A 200 18.03 5.76 -18.69
CA LYS A 200 18.60 4.45 -19.08
C LYS A 200 18.17 3.39 -18.09
N GLY A 201 17.43 2.41 -18.55
CA GLY A 201 16.90 1.29 -17.73
C GLY A 201 15.60 0.80 -18.31
N PHE A 202 15.04 -0.23 -17.67
CA PHE A 202 13.72 -0.76 -17.97
C PHE A 202 12.70 0.01 -17.18
N GLU A 203 12.95 0.13 -15.87
CA GLU A 203 12.11 0.80 -14.91
C GLU A 203 12.95 1.70 -14.03
N ALA A 204 12.43 2.86 -13.67
CA ALA A 204 13.07 3.81 -12.78
C ALA A 204 12.05 4.32 -11.77
N ILE A 205 12.49 4.89 -10.66
CA ILE A 205 11.62 5.62 -9.75
C ILE A 205 11.58 7.10 -10.17
N ALA A 206 10.39 7.64 -10.32
CA ALA A 206 10.12 9.05 -10.56
C ALA A 206 9.44 9.70 -9.36
N VAL A 207 9.65 11.00 -9.14
CA VAL A 207 8.93 11.77 -8.12
C VAL A 207 8.25 12.97 -8.75
N SER A 208 6.93 12.98 -8.68
CA SER A 208 6.06 14.12 -8.99
C SER A 208 5.88 15.01 -7.77
N ARG A 209 5.67 16.31 -7.98
CA ARG A 209 5.56 17.28 -6.87
C ARG A 209 4.44 18.28 -7.13
N LEU A 210 3.63 18.51 -6.09
CA LEU A 210 2.54 19.49 -6.10
C LEU A 210 2.68 20.45 -4.93
N ASP A 211 2.84 21.75 -5.22
CA ASP A 211 2.92 22.80 -4.19
C ASP A 211 1.52 23.27 -3.77
N SER A 212 1.33 23.59 -2.49
CA SER A 212 0.04 23.94 -1.89
C SER A 212 -0.71 25.08 -2.61
N GLN A 213 0.01 26.07 -3.14
CA GLN A 213 -0.60 27.16 -3.90
C GLN A 213 -1.25 26.71 -5.22
N ASN A 214 -0.89 25.54 -5.72
CA ASN A 214 -1.44 24.94 -6.95
C ASN A 214 -2.48 23.84 -6.67
N TYR A 215 -2.75 23.52 -5.41
CA TYR A 215 -3.62 22.41 -5.01
C TYR A 215 -5.03 22.49 -5.64
N ALA A 216 -5.66 23.66 -5.56
CA ALA A 216 -6.98 23.86 -6.16
C ALA A 216 -6.97 23.67 -7.70
N ALA A 217 -5.90 24.08 -8.37
CA ALA A 217 -5.75 23.87 -9.81
C ALA A 217 -5.50 22.40 -10.14
N ALA A 218 -4.72 21.68 -9.32
CA ALA A 218 -4.50 20.24 -9.48
C ALA A 218 -5.82 19.46 -9.35
N LYS A 219 -6.62 19.77 -8.33
CA LYS A 219 -7.96 19.17 -8.15
C LYS A 219 -8.93 19.48 -9.31
N ALA A 220 -8.73 20.60 -9.98
CA ALA A 220 -9.50 20.96 -11.17
C ALA A 220 -8.96 20.36 -12.48
N GLY A 221 -7.98 19.46 -12.42
CA GLY A 221 -7.43 18.78 -13.59
C GLY A 221 -6.42 19.60 -14.41
N VAL A 222 -5.80 20.62 -13.82
CA VAL A 222 -4.81 21.46 -14.53
C VAL A 222 -3.43 20.78 -14.48
N ASN A 223 -2.96 20.24 -15.60
CA ASN A 223 -1.66 19.55 -15.69
C ASN A 223 -0.49 20.35 -15.11
N ASN A 224 -0.41 21.64 -15.45
CA ASN A 224 0.69 22.52 -15.05
C ASN A 224 0.66 22.92 -13.56
N ALA A 225 -0.35 22.49 -12.79
CA ALA A 225 -0.32 22.57 -11.33
C ALA A 225 0.80 21.70 -10.74
N TRP A 226 1.09 20.59 -11.39
CA TRP A 226 2.18 19.68 -11.04
C TRP A 226 3.49 20.13 -11.67
N LYS A 227 4.59 19.93 -10.95
CA LYS A 227 5.93 20.03 -11.53
C LYS A 227 6.20 18.83 -12.44
N ALA A 228 7.13 18.98 -13.38
CA ALA A 228 7.60 17.83 -14.15
C ALA A 228 8.17 16.75 -13.22
N PRO A 229 7.92 15.46 -13.50
CA PRO A 229 8.51 14.37 -12.75
C PRO A 229 10.04 14.38 -12.83
N VAL A 230 10.71 13.90 -11.79
CA VAL A 230 12.16 13.79 -11.73
C VAL A 230 12.51 12.33 -11.48
N ILE A 231 13.35 11.75 -12.35
CA ILE A 231 13.90 10.41 -12.14
C ILE A 231 14.89 10.48 -10.97
N VAL A 232 14.68 9.67 -9.95
CA VAL A 232 15.43 9.73 -8.68
C VAL A 232 16.33 8.51 -8.46
N SER A 233 15.94 7.34 -8.97
CA SER A 233 16.72 6.13 -8.87
C SER A 233 17.97 6.17 -9.77
N LYS A 234 18.94 5.33 -9.43
CA LYS A 234 20.13 5.16 -10.27
C LYS A 234 19.75 4.58 -11.62
N GLN A 235 20.41 5.09 -12.67
CA GLN A 235 20.12 4.70 -14.04
C GLN A 235 21.22 3.83 -14.63
N ASN A 236 20.81 2.66 -15.14
CA ASN A 236 21.68 1.71 -15.80
C ASN A 236 20.85 0.92 -16.83
N ALA A 237 21.43 0.59 -17.99
CA ALA A 237 20.75 -0.10 -19.08
C ALA A 237 20.18 -1.51 -18.70
N ALA A 238 20.58 -2.06 -17.58
CA ALA A 238 20.10 -3.35 -17.07
C ALA A 238 19.33 -3.23 -15.75
N LEU A 239 18.95 -2.00 -15.36
CA LEU A 239 18.27 -1.76 -14.08
C LEU A 239 16.75 -1.82 -14.26
N PHE A 240 16.11 -2.52 -13.33
CA PHE A 240 14.69 -2.46 -13.03
C PHE A 240 14.59 -2.02 -11.56
N ALA A 241 14.12 -0.80 -11.29
CA ALA A 241 13.85 -0.32 -9.94
C ALA A 241 12.40 -0.66 -9.60
N ASP A 242 12.14 -1.06 -8.35
CA ASP A 242 10.85 -1.61 -7.96
C ASP A 242 10.58 -1.39 -6.47
N HIS A 243 9.30 -1.42 -6.10
CA HIS A 243 8.81 -1.42 -4.73
C HIS A 243 9.39 -0.27 -3.90
N GLU A 244 9.12 0.95 -4.32
CA GLU A 244 9.60 2.14 -3.62
C GLU A 244 8.71 2.56 -2.47
N MET A 245 9.35 3.09 -1.44
CA MET A 245 8.71 3.77 -0.32
C MET A 245 9.28 5.17 -0.12
N LEU A 246 8.44 6.11 0.32
CA LEU A 246 8.78 7.52 0.48
C LEU A 246 8.58 7.98 1.91
N ALA A 247 9.57 8.72 2.44
CA ALA A 247 9.45 9.48 3.67
C ALA A 247 9.90 10.93 3.48
N VAL A 248 9.28 11.83 4.21
CA VAL A 248 9.70 13.23 4.31
C VAL A 248 10.15 13.50 5.74
N ASP A 249 11.26 14.19 5.91
CA ASP A 249 11.65 14.73 7.23
C ASP A 249 10.75 15.94 7.53
N ASP A 250 9.64 15.69 8.18
CA ASP A 250 8.51 16.61 8.34
C ASP A 250 8.38 17.18 9.77
N ALA A 251 9.25 16.77 10.68
CA ALA A 251 9.34 17.31 12.04
C ALA A 251 10.22 18.57 12.07
N ALA A 252 9.65 19.73 12.36
CA ALA A 252 10.32 21.04 12.22
C ALA A 252 11.55 21.25 13.12
N ASN A 253 11.76 20.40 14.14
CA ASN A 253 12.95 20.42 14.98
C ASN A 253 14.11 19.57 14.42
N SER A 254 13.86 18.79 13.35
CA SER A 254 14.91 18.01 12.71
C SER A 254 15.98 18.91 12.06
N PRO A 255 17.26 18.57 12.15
CA PRO A 255 18.33 19.27 11.42
C PRO A 255 18.25 19.06 9.90
N PHE A 256 17.45 18.11 9.42
CA PHE A 256 17.24 17.78 8.00
C PHE A 256 15.81 18.03 7.54
N PHE A 257 15.08 18.86 8.30
CA PHE A 257 13.70 19.23 8.02
C PHE A 257 13.49 19.64 6.56
N GLY A 258 12.54 18.99 5.88
CA GLY A 258 12.23 19.19 4.46
C GLY A 258 13.04 18.30 3.51
N ASN A 259 13.98 17.48 4.00
CA ASN A 259 14.58 16.43 3.18
C ASN A 259 13.54 15.36 2.80
N VAL A 260 13.75 14.74 1.64
CA VAL A 260 12.91 13.66 1.13
C VAL A 260 13.77 12.44 0.85
N TYR A 261 13.26 11.28 1.20
CA TYR A 261 13.93 10.01 1.03
C TYR A 261 13.01 9.04 0.29
N VAL A 262 13.55 8.33 -0.68
CA VAL A 262 12.87 7.23 -1.38
C VAL A 262 13.81 6.04 -1.35
N CYS A 263 13.37 4.93 -0.77
CA CYS A 263 14.10 3.68 -0.92
C CYS A 263 13.49 2.85 -2.04
N ASP A 264 14.27 1.98 -2.65
CA ASP A 264 13.84 1.07 -3.70
C ASP A 264 14.69 -0.20 -3.74
N THR A 265 14.15 -1.25 -4.35
CA THR A 265 14.87 -2.45 -4.74
C THR A 265 15.42 -2.27 -6.16
N ALA A 266 16.73 -2.28 -6.32
CA ALA A 266 17.37 -2.06 -7.59
C ALA A 266 17.74 -3.40 -8.26
N PHE A 267 16.81 -4.06 -8.92
CA PHE A 267 17.07 -5.29 -9.68
C PHE A 267 18.01 -5.00 -10.85
N ARG A 268 19.20 -5.62 -10.83
CA ARG A 268 20.24 -5.39 -11.84
C ARG A 268 20.18 -6.45 -12.95
N SER A 269 18.99 -6.76 -13.39
CA SER A 269 18.72 -7.63 -14.52
C SER A 269 17.53 -7.08 -15.30
N GLN A 270 17.33 -7.59 -16.51
CA GLN A 270 16.20 -7.23 -17.35
C GLN A 270 14.89 -7.94 -16.94
N GLU A 271 14.91 -8.67 -15.83
CA GLU A 271 13.78 -9.46 -15.33
C GLU A 271 13.38 -8.91 -13.95
N ILE A 272 12.08 -8.78 -13.71
CA ILE A 272 11.51 -8.55 -12.39
C ILE A 272 12.04 -9.66 -11.48
N ALA A 273 12.45 -9.30 -10.25
CA ALA A 273 13.06 -10.20 -9.28
C ALA A 273 14.40 -10.83 -9.73
N GLY A 274 15.06 -10.27 -10.75
CA GLY A 274 16.37 -10.71 -11.20
C GLY A 274 17.51 -10.24 -10.30
N PHE A 275 18.41 -11.16 -9.93
CA PHE A 275 19.57 -10.83 -9.08
C PHE A 275 20.73 -10.19 -9.84
N PRO A 276 21.55 -9.35 -9.19
CA PRO A 276 21.45 -8.91 -7.80
C PRO A 276 20.38 -7.84 -7.60
N SER A 277 19.77 -7.82 -6.41
CA SER A 277 18.73 -6.88 -5.99
C SER A 277 19.15 -6.10 -4.74
N PRO A 278 20.12 -5.17 -4.82
CA PRO A 278 20.46 -4.35 -3.66
C PRO A 278 19.36 -3.34 -3.33
N ILE A 279 19.19 -3.05 -2.06
CA ILE A 279 18.40 -1.91 -1.59
C ILE A 279 19.20 -0.63 -1.79
N GLU A 280 18.56 0.36 -2.38
CA GLU A 280 19.09 1.70 -2.58
C GLU A 280 18.21 2.74 -1.85
N VAL A 281 18.79 3.89 -1.51
CA VAL A 281 18.07 5.05 -0.99
C VAL A 281 18.47 6.28 -1.79
N ASN A 282 17.47 6.98 -2.24
CA ASN A 282 17.57 8.23 -2.95
C ASN A 282 17.17 9.36 -2.01
N SER A 283 17.98 10.39 -1.87
CA SER A 283 17.75 11.50 -0.95
C SER A 283 17.84 12.85 -1.65
N SER A 284 16.95 13.77 -1.28
CA SER A 284 16.93 15.15 -1.74
C SER A 284 16.89 16.11 -0.54
N SER A 285 17.67 17.18 -0.60
CA SER A 285 17.67 18.26 0.40
C SER A 285 17.21 19.61 -0.17
N ASP A 286 16.66 19.63 -1.38
CA ASP A 286 16.21 20.82 -2.10
C ASP A 286 14.74 20.74 -2.56
N GLY A 287 13.95 19.97 -1.80
CA GLY A 287 12.53 19.79 -2.10
C GLY A 287 12.27 18.93 -3.34
N GLY A 288 13.07 17.89 -3.56
CA GLY A 288 12.89 16.91 -4.62
C GLY A 288 13.39 17.37 -5.99
N SER A 289 14.22 18.41 -6.06
CA SER A 289 14.72 18.93 -7.35
C SER A 289 15.96 18.18 -7.81
N THR A 290 16.85 17.83 -6.87
CA THR A 290 18.04 17.01 -7.15
C THR A 290 18.16 15.86 -6.15
N TRP A 291 18.73 14.74 -6.58
CA TRP A 291 18.76 13.52 -5.81
C TRP A 291 20.15 12.87 -5.78
N ARG A 292 20.40 12.13 -4.71
CA ARG A 292 21.62 11.34 -4.50
C ARG A 292 21.26 9.94 -4.08
N THR A 293 21.75 8.94 -4.79
CA THR A 293 21.55 7.52 -4.49
C THR A 293 22.66 6.96 -3.60
N ARG A 294 22.28 6.11 -2.65
CA ARG A 294 23.14 5.27 -1.80
C ARG A 294 22.66 3.83 -1.83
N GLN A 295 23.57 2.91 -2.13
CA GLN A 295 23.31 1.48 -1.99
C GLN A 295 23.55 1.07 -0.53
N LEU A 296 22.59 0.39 0.09
CA LEU A 296 22.60 -0.05 1.50
C LEU A 296 22.98 -1.51 1.67
N SER A 297 22.51 -2.38 0.78
CA SER A 297 22.78 -3.81 0.85
C SER A 297 23.74 -4.27 -0.22
N GLU A 298 24.30 -5.49 -0.06
CA GLU A 298 25.26 -6.04 -1.01
C GLU A 298 24.57 -6.39 -2.34
N ALA A 299 25.22 -6.04 -3.45
CA ALA A 299 24.82 -6.44 -4.79
C ALA A 299 25.44 -7.79 -5.16
N ALA A 300 25.13 -8.83 -4.42
CA ALA A 300 25.69 -10.15 -4.64
C ALA A 300 24.74 -11.02 -5.47
N ALA A 301 25.19 -11.43 -6.63
CA ALA A 301 24.44 -12.25 -7.59
C ALA A 301 24.73 -13.74 -7.38
N ASN A 302 24.41 -14.28 -6.23
CA ASN A 302 24.50 -15.73 -6.04
C ASN A 302 23.44 -16.24 -5.07
N ASN A 303 23.04 -17.48 -5.25
CA ASN A 303 22.05 -18.19 -4.41
C ASN A 303 22.44 -18.31 -2.92
N LYS A 304 23.63 -17.86 -2.53
CA LYS A 304 24.09 -17.89 -1.13
C LYS A 304 23.79 -16.61 -0.38
N VAL A 305 23.51 -15.52 -1.06
CA VAL A 305 23.20 -14.22 -0.44
C VAL A 305 21.72 -13.91 -0.51
N GLY A 306 20.99 -14.56 -1.42
CA GLY A 306 19.54 -14.36 -1.61
C GLY A 306 19.17 -12.95 -2.08
N GLY A 307 17.87 -12.75 -2.30
CA GLY A 307 17.31 -11.45 -2.63
C GLY A 307 17.29 -10.48 -1.45
N ARG A 308 17.12 -9.23 -1.78
CA ARG A 308 16.73 -8.15 -0.89
C ARG A 308 15.56 -7.47 -1.55
N GLN A 309 14.48 -7.20 -0.81
CA GLN A 309 13.28 -6.63 -1.38
C GLN A 309 12.50 -5.85 -0.31
N ASP A 310 11.47 -5.13 -0.73
CA ASP A 310 10.42 -4.56 0.11
C ASP A 310 10.97 -3.62 1.18
N CYS A 311 11.63 -2.56 0.73
CA CYS A 311 12.16 -1.59 1.65
C CYS A 311 11.06 -0.69 2.25
N ALA A 312 11.25 -0.30 3.50
CA ALA A 312 10.48 0.73 4.17
C ALA A 312 11.42 1.81 4.72
N VAL A 313 11.06 3.08 4.57
CA VAL A 313 11.87 4.22 5.03
C VAL A 313 11.03 5.17 5.88
N ASP A 314 11.62 5.67 6.98
CA ASP A 314 11.00 6.71 7.81
C ASP A 314 12.06 7.50 8.58
N THR A 315 11.66 8.62 9.23
CA THR A 315 12.55 9.54 9.94
C THR A 315 12.09 9.83 11.36
N ASP A 316 13.03 10.04 12.28
CA ASP A 316 12.74 10.53 13.61
C ASP A 316 12.91 12.06 13.72
N SER A 317 12.47 12.66 14.83
CA SER A 317 12.56 14.10 15.06
C SER A 317 13.99 14.63 15.24
N ALA A 318 14.97 13.74 15.40
CA ALA A 318 16.39 14.09 15.43
C ALA A 318 17.03 14.06 14.03
N GLY A 319 16.26 13.71 13.00
CA GLY A 319 16.69 13.62 11.60
C GLY A 319 17.46 12.35 11.29
N ASN A 320 17.36 11.31 12.12
CA ASN A 320 17.85 10.00 11.72
C ASN A 320 16.91 9.40 10.70
N VAL A 321 17.48 8.79 9.65
CA VAL A 321 16.77 8.06 8.62
C VAL A 321 16.93 6.57 8.88
N TYR A 322 15.82 5.85 8.90
CA TYR A 322 15.78 4.41 9.10
C TYR A 322 15.26 3.74 7.84
N VAL A 323 15.96 2.71 7.39
CA VAL A 323 15.56 1.90 6.23
C VAL A 323 15.55 0.45 6.65
N PHE A 324 14.41 -0.20 6.43
CA PHE A 324 14.21 -1.61 6.69
C PHE A 324 13.99 -2.34 5.37
N TRP A 325 14.27 -3.63 5.32
CA TRP A 325 13.98 -4.47 4.16
C TRP A 325 13.97 -5.95 4.54
N ASP A 326 13.26 -6.73 3.76
CA ASP A 326 13.32 -8.17 3.81
C ASP A 326 14.52 -8.72 3.02
N GLY A 327 15.07 -9.83 3.46
CA GLY A 327 16.13 -10.49 2.72
C GLY A 327 16.62 -11.78 3.36
N PHE A 328 17.18 -12.65 2.52
CA PHE A 328 17.73 -13.90 2.96
C PHE A 328 19.03 -13.72 3.75
N ASP A 329 19.08 -14.35 4.95
CA ASP A 329 20.31 -14.43 5.75
C ASP A 329 21.02 -15.78 5.52
N SER A 330 22.08 -15.75 4.76
CA SER A 330 22.85 -16.94 4.42
C SER A 330 23.49 -17.67 5.62
N LYS A 331 23.60 -17.01 6.78
CA LYS A 331 24.15 -17.62 8.00
C LYS A 331 23.12 -18.46 8.73
N SER A 332 21.89 -17.99 8.83
CA SER A 332 20.76 -18.73 9.42
C SER A 332 20.09 -19.67 8.42
N GLY A 333 20.23 -19.40 7.12
CA GLY A 333 19.54 -20.12 6.06
C GLY A 333 18.03 -19.80 6.02
N SER A 334 17.62 -18.61 6.46
CA SER A 334 16.24 -18.15 6.58
C SER A 334 16.12 -16.69 6.18
N ASP A 335 14.90 -16.25 5.91
CA ASP A 335 14.61 -14.85 5.71
C ASP A 335 14.75 -14.06 7.02
N ALA A 336 15.03 -12.77 6.89
CA ALA A 336 15.29 -11.87 8.00
C ALA A 336 14.93 -10.43 7.61
N ILE A 337 14.49 -9.63 8.57
CA ILE A 337 14.38 -8.19 8.41
C ILE A 337 15.68 -7.53 8.83
N PHE A 338 16.20 -6.70 7.95
CA PHE A 338 17.39 -5.87 8.16
C PHE A 338 17.00 -4.41 8.36
N MET A 339 17.90 -3.67 9.02
CA MET A 339 17.78 -2.22 9.22
C MET A 339 19.14 -1.55 8.99
N ALA A 340 19.13 -0.39 8.33
CA ALA A 340 20.25 0.54 8.30
C ALA A 340 19.78 1.93 8.79
N ARG A 341 20.64 2.64 9.53
CA ARG A 341 20.37 3.97 10.04
C ARG A 341 21.38 4.97 9.51
N SER A 342 20.92 6.19 9.21
CA SER A 342 21.74 7.36 8.93
C SER A 342 21.45 8.47 9.93
N SER A 343 22.46 9.17 10.42
CA SER A 343 22.32 10.36 11.27
C SER A 343 22.81 11.65 10.59
N ASP A 344 23.04 11.61 9.29
CA ASP A 344 23.64 12.71 8.52
C ASP A 344 22.84 13.09 7.25
N GLY A 345 21.52 12.80 7.26
CA GLY A 345 20.61 13.09 6.14
C GLY A 345 20.85 12.16 4.94
N ALA A 346 21.02 10.88 5.19
CA ALA A 346 21.28 9.82 4.21
C ALA A 346 22.59 10.00 3.40
N LYS A 347 23.55 10.78 3.90
CA LYS A 347 24.88 10.87 3.26
C LYS A 347 25.70 9.61 3.49
N THR A 348 25.62 9.06 4.71
CA THR A 348 26.21 7.77 5.07
C THR A 348 25.25 6.96 5.93
N PHE A 349 25.40 5.65 5.90
CA PHE A 349 24.60 4.73 6.71
C PHE A 349 25.50 3.85 7.58
N GLU A 350 25.00 3.49 8.75
CA GLU A 350 25.59 2.45 9.58
C GLU A 350 25.54 1.11 8.85
N ARG A 351 26.38 0.16 9.27
CA ARG A 351 26.34 -1.18 8.72
C ARG A 351 24.98 -1.81 9.02
N PRO A 352 24.28 -2.42 8.01
CA PRO A 352 23.02 -3.09 8.23
C PRO A 352 23.06 -4.11 9.36
N ALA A 353 22.07 -4.04 10.23
CA ALA A 353 21.87 -4.97 11.34
C ALA A 353 20.62 -5.83 11.08
N LYS A 354 20.63 -7.09 11.52
CA LYS A 354 19.43 -7.92 11.53
C LYS A 354 18.58 -7.57 12.74
N VAL A 355 17.31 -7.28 12.48
CA VAL A 355 16.32 -6.97 13.52
C VAL A 355 15.54 -8.23 13.89
N VAL A 356 15.06 -8.96 12.89
CA VAL A 356 14.27 -10.19 13.06
C VAL A 356 14.91 -11.32 12.28
N THR A 357 15.03 -12.49 12.89
CA THR A 357 15.46 -13.74 12.24
C THR A 357 15.18 -14.93 13.16
N PRO A 358 14.70 -16.08 12.70
CA PRO A 358 14.21 -16.33 11.33
C PRO A 358 12.83 -15.73 11.10
N ILE A 359 12.53 -15.41 9.87
CA ILE A 359 11.17 -15.16 9.40
C ILE A 359 10.68 -16.41 8.68
N VAL A 360 9.40 -16.70 8.88
CA VAL A 360 8.66 -17.68 8.09
C VAL A 360 7.69 -16.90 7.23
N THR A 361 7.96 -16.84 5.94
CA THR A 361 7.11 -16.13 4.98
C THR A 361 5.70 -16.71 4.95
N THR A 362 4.72 -15.85 4.74
CA THR A 362 3.35 -16.27 4.43
C THR A 362 3.27 -16.70 2.97
N GLY A 363 2.31 -17.57 2.66
CA GLY A 363 2.06 -18.00 1.30
C GLY A 363 2.57 -19.40 0.96
N LEU A 364 2.12 -19.88 -0.19
CA LEU A 364 2.46 -21.18 -0.78
C LEU A 364 2.90 -20.98 -2.24
N PRO A 365 3.70 -21.89 -2.81
CA PRO A 365 4.07 -21.80 -4.21
C PRO A 365 2.84 -21.72 -5.12
N ASP A 366 2.77 -20.68 -5.92
CA ASP A 366 1.75 -20.49 -6.94
C ASP A 366 2.15 -21.21 -8.22
N PRO A 367 1.29 -22.07 -8.78
CA PRO A 367 1.64 -22.84 -9.96
C PRO A 367 1.69 -22.03 -11.25
N GLU A 368 1.07 -20.86 -11.30
CA GLU A 368 1.04 -20.00 -12.48
C GLU A 368 2.09 -18.89 -12.42
N GLN A 369 2.15 -18.14 -11.34
CA GLN A 369 3.09 -17.01 -11.20
C GLN A 369 4.50 -17.46 -10.79
N GLY A 370 4.65 -18.67 -10.25
CA GLY A 370 5.94 -19.20 -9.82
C GLY A 370 6.51 -18.56 -8.55
N GLY A 371 5.78 -17.63 -7.91
CA GLY A 371 6.09 -17.02 -6.63
C GLY A 371 5.35 -17.67 -5.47
N LEU A 372 5.25 -16.98 -4.34
CA LEU A 372 4.38 -17.33 -3.23
C LEU A 372 3.06 -16.57 -3.36
N SER A 373 1.95 -17.28 -3.18
CA SER A 373 0.64 -16.65 -3.00
C SER A 373 0.04 -17.06 -1.66
N PHE A 374 -0.84 -16.22 -1.13
CA PHE A 374 -1.39 -16.40 0.22
C PHE A 374 -2.10 -17.76 0.41
N ASP A 375 -2.83 -18.21 -0.58
CA ASP A 375 -3.51 -19.52 -0.59
C ASP A 375 -2.90 -20.55 -1.54
N GLY A 376 -1.83 -20.21 -2.26
CA GLY A 376 -1.16 -21.12 -3.20
C GLY A 376 -1.96 -21.46 -4.46
N ALA A 377 -3.16 -20.92 -4.59
CA ALA A 377 -4.08 -21.25 -5.68
C ALA A 377 -4.74 -20.02 -6.31
N ALA A 378 -4.68 -18.92 -5.63
CA ALA A 378 -5.43 -17.73 -5.96
C ALA A 378 -4.59 -16.58 -6.51
N GLY A 379 -3.27 -16.68 -6.50
CA GLY A 379 -2.37 -15.65 -7.03
C GLY A 379 -2.27 -14.38 -6.19
N ALA A 380 -3.01 -14.28 -5.07
CA ALA A 380 -2.81 -13.20 -4.11
C ALA A 380 -1.41 -13.35 -3.49
N ARG A 381 -0.49 -12.47 -3.85
CA ARG A 381 0.91 -12.58 -3.46
C ARG A 381 1.08 -12.62 -1.95
N GLY A 382 1.93 -13.51 -1.47
CA GLY A 382 2.30 -13.65 -0.08
C GLY A 382 3.73 -13.21 0.15
N GLY A 383 4.00 -12.67 1.34
CA GLY A 383 5.34 -12.25 1.71
C GLY A 383 5.38 -11.84 3.17
N SER A 384 6.59 -11.57 3.70
CA SER A 384 6.75 -11.10 5.07
C SER A 384 7.36 -9.70 5.09
N PHE A 385 6.83 -8.82 4.24
CA PHE A 385 7.32 -7.46 4.04
C PHE A 385 7.26 -6.65 5.32
N PRO A 386 8.37 -5.97 5.69
CA PRO A 386 8.36 -5.10 6.86
C PRO A 386 7.57 -3.81 6.59
N THR A 387 6.73 -3.42 7.52
CA THR A 387 6.13 -2.10 7.56
C THR A 387 6.56 -1.39 8.83
N ILE A 388 6.85 -0.09 8.75
CA ILE A 388 7.35 0.71 9.86
C ILE A 388 6.61 2.02 10.00
N SER A 389 6.64 2.57 11.19
CA SER A 389 6.22 3.96 11.45
C SER A 389 6.96 4.50 12.67
N ILE A 390 7.29 5.79 12.66
CA ILE A 390 8.07 6.45 13.72
C ILE A 390 7.29 7.65 14.27
N ALA A 391 7.16 7.70 15.60
CA ALA A 391 6.51 8.79 16.31
C ALA A 391 7.41 10.04 16.36
N ASN A 392 7.56 10.72 15.24
CA ASN A 392 8.49 11.84 15.06
C ASN A 392 7.96 13.20 15.52
N GLY A 393 6.71 13.27 16.01
CA GLY A 393 6.09 14.50 16.50
C GLY A 393 5.75 15.51 15.41
N ALA A 394 5.60 15.09 14.16
CA ALA A 394 5.20 15.97 13.08
C ALA A 394 3.87 16.71 13.40
N PRO A 395 3.73 17.97 12.98
CA PRO A 395 4.64 18.77 12.13
C PRO A 395 5.76 19.49 12.88
N PHE A 396 5.74 19.53 14.23
CA PHE A 396 6.66 20.39 14.99
C PHE A 396 7.83 19.64 15.65
N GLY A 397 7.70 18.33 15.84
CA GLY A 397 8.70 17.49 16.49
C GLY A 397 8.77 17.59 18.02
N THR A 398 7.98 18.48 18.62
CA THR A 398 8.07 18.79 20.06
C THR A 398 7.43 17.73 20.96
N SER A 399 6.50 16.94 20.44
CA SER A 399 5.83 15.82 21.14
C SER A 399 6.42 14.45 20.78
N ALA A 400 7.47 14.40 19.98
CA ALA A 400 8.04 13.16 19.49
C ALA A 400 8.49 12.23 20.60
N SER A 401 8.01 11.00 20.60
CA SER A 401 8.60 9.91 21.40
C SER A 401 9.79 9.25 20.69
N ASN A 402 9.89 9.42 19.37
CA ASN A 402 10.83 8.76 18.46
C ASN A 402 10.78 7.23 18.56
N GLU A 403 9.64 6.73 18.95
CA GLU A 403 9.40 5.30 18.98
C GLU A 403 9.23 4.75 17.57
N ILE A 404 9.92 3.66 17.29
CA ILE A 404 9.84 2.93 16.04
C ILE A 404 8.94 1.73 16.25
N LEU A 405 7.89 1.59 15.47
CA LEU A 405 7.15 0.35 15.33
C LEU A 405 7.59 -0.36 14.06
N LEU A 406 7.71 -1.68 14.16
CA LEU A 406 7.97 -2.59 13.04
C LEU A 406 6.93 -3.71 13.09
N ALA A 407 6.23 -3.94 11.98
CA ALA A 407 5.33 -5.07 11.86
C ALA A 407 5.64 -5.89 10.60
N TRP A 408 5.28 -7.16 10.63
CA TRP A 408 5.38 -8.08 9.49
C TRP A 408 4.40 -9.24 9.65
N PRO A 409 3.91 -9.84 8.56
CA PRO A 409 3.16 -11.07 8.63
C PRO A 409 4.11 -12.25 8.81
N GLN A 410 3.74 -13.20 9.63
CA GLN A 410 4.53 -14.39 9.97
C GLN A 410 3.70 -15.65 9.74
N GLY A 411 4.24 -16.58 8.98
CA GLY A 411 3.66 -17.90 8.78
C GLY A 411 3.85 -18.82 10.01
N PRO A 412 3.09 -19.90 10.11
CA PRO A 412 3.07 -20.75 11.31
C PRO A 412 4.23 -21.75 11.41
N THR A 413 4.90 -22.07 10.32
CA THR A 413 5.96 -23.09 10.27
C THR A 413 7.12 -22.69 9.37
N PRO A 414 8.34 -23.23 9.62
CA PRO A 414 9.50 -22.95 8.75
C PRO A 414 9.40 -23.58 7.35
N SER A 415 8.34 -24.29 7.02
CA SER A 415 8.11 -24.85 5.69
C SER A 415 6.79 -24.33 5.14
N ASN A 416 6.84 -23.66 4.00
CA ASN A 416 5.65 -23.20 3.26
C ASN A 416 4.82 -24.37 2.67
N THR A 417 5.00 -25.60 3.18
CA THR A 417 4.30 -26.80 2.71
C THR A 417 3.04 -27.12 3.50
N GLN A 418 2.81 -26.42 4.60
CA GLN A 418 1.63 -26.61 5.44
C GLN A 418 0.94 -25.25 5.61
N PRO A 419 -0.06 -24.94 4.81
CA PRO A 419 -0.89 -23.77 5.05
C PRO A 419 -1.59 -23.96 6.39
N GLY A 420 -1.31 -23.07 7.30
CA GLY A 420 -1.97 -23.08 8.58
C GLY A 420 -3.05 -22.02 8.66
N PRO A 421 -4.06 -22.18 9.50
CA PRO A 421 -4.94 -21.08 9.86
C PRO A 421 -4.27 -20.11 10.86
N ASN A 422 -2.94 -20.01 10.84
CA ASN A 422 -2.20 -19.41 11.95
C ASN A 422 -1.20 -18.33 11.53
N GLU A 423 -1.38 -17.75 10.35
CA GLU A 423 -0.68 -16.53 9.96
C GLU A 423 -0.98 -15.42 10.99
N ARG A 424 0.02 -14.62 11.35
CA ARG A 424 -0.09 -13.59 12.37
C ARG A 424 0.70 -12.35 11.98
N VAL A 425 0.20 -11.18 12.36
CA VAL A 425 1.01 -9.96 12.33
C VAL A 425 1.73 -9.81 13.66
N HIS A 426 3.06 -9.85 13.59
CA HIS A 426 3.95 -9.59 14.70
C HIS A 426 4.33 -8.13 14.75
N VAL A 427 4.51 -7.59 15.96
CA VAL A 427 4.95 -6.21 16.17
C VAL A 427 6.15 -6.18 17.10
N LEU A 428 7.15 -5.39 16.75
CA LEU A 428 8.25 -4.97 17.61
C LEU A 428 8.23 -3.45 17.75
N TRP A 429 8.78 -2.97 18.86
CA TRP A 429 8.99 -1.54 19.08
C TRP A 429 10.37 -1.23 19.66
N SER A 430 10.86 -0.01 19.40
CA SER A 430 12.15 0.47 19.92
C SER A 430 12.09 1.97 20.20
N LYS A 431 12.56 2.40 21.38
CA LYS A 431 12.72 3.82 21.76
C LYS A 431 14.18 4.32 21.73
N ASN A 432 15.10 3.51 21.27
CA ASN A 432 16.52 3.88 21.24
C ASN A 432 17.15 3.75 19.83
N GLY A 433 16.37 4.07 18.82
CA GLY A 433 16.84 4.08 17.44
C GLY A 433 17.19 2.70 16.89
N GLY A 434 16.46 1.66 17.30
CA GLY A 434 16.67 0.28 16.85
C GLY A 434 17.81 -0.46 17.57
N GLY A 435 18.40 0.14 18.63
CA GLY A 435 19.48 -0.50 19.39
C GLY A 435 19.00 -1.63 20.31
N LEU A 436 17.74 -1.56 20.74
CA LEU A 436 17.07 -2.61 21.52
C LEU A 436 15.62 -2.70 21.06
N TRP A 437 15.17 -3.91 20.80
CA TRP A 437 13.83 -4.22 20.37
C TRP A 437 13.05 -4.96 21.45
N HIS A 438 11.80 -4.59 21.61
CA HIS A 438 10.83 -5.20 22.51
C HIS A 438 9.65 -5.75 21.73
N SER A 439 9.01 -6.78 22.28
CA SER A 439 7.80 -7.34 21.66
C SER A 439 6.62 -6.39 21.89
N GLY A 440 5.96 -5.98 20.81
CA GLY A 440 4.64 -5.36 20.79
C GLY A 440 3.50 -6.38 20.69
N GLY A 441 3.82 -7.67 20.83
CA GLY A 441 2.86 -8.77 20.79
C GLY A 441 2.48 -9.21 19.37
N ILE A 442 1.38 -9.95 19.30
CA ILE A 442 0.72 -10.34 18.06
C ILE A 442 -0.49 -9.43 17.88
N ALA A 443 -0.47 -8.64 16.82
CA ALA A 443 -1.49 -7.61 16.59
C ALA A 443 -2.77 -8.18 15.97
N SER A 444 -2.72 -9.30 15.25
CA SER A 444 -3.90 -9.97 14.70
C SER A 444 -4.50 -10.98 15.68
N PRO A 445 -5.84 -11.10 15.82
CA PRO A 445 -6.45 -12.15 16.65
C PRO A 445 -6.26 -13.53 16.03
N ALA A 446 -6.39 -14.57 16.86
CA ALA A 446 -6.20 -15.96 16.43
C ALA A 446 -7.24 -16.46 15.40
N THR A 447 -8.31 -15.71 15.23
CA THR A 447 -9.38 -16.01 14.26
C THR A 447 -9.12 -15.44 12.87
N ASP A 448 -8.14 -14.51 12.75
CA ASP A 448 -7.84 -13.86 11.50
C ASP A 448 -6.72 -14.56 10.73
N ARG A 449 -6.79 -14.43 9.42
CA ARG A 449 -5.73 -14.76 8.46
C ARG A 449 -5.28 -13.47 7.78
N PRO A 450 -4.36 -12.72 8.42
CA PRO A 450 -3.95 -11.42 7.95
C PRO A 450 -2.90 -11.51 6.84
N ASP A 451 -3.04 -10.63 5.83
CA ASP A 451 -2.01 -10.38 4.82
C ASP A 451 -1.89 -8.88 4.53
N PHE A 452 -0.78 -8.45 3.95
CA PHE A 452 -0.46 -7.05 3.61
C PHE A 452 -0.66 -6.08 4.79
N PRO A 453 -0.01 -6.28 5.93
CA PRO A 453 -0.14 -5.36 7.05
C PRO A 453 0.51 -4.01 6.76
N ALA A 454 -0.10 -2.92 7.24
CA ALA A 454 0.52 -1.61 7.33
C ALA A 454 0.35 -1.05 8.75
N ILE A 455 1.48 -0.75 9.41
CA ILE A 455 1.50 -0.19 10.75
C ILE A 455 1.65 1.33 10.70
N ALA A 456 1.00 2.01 11.64
CA ALA A 456 1.18 3.44 11.87
C ALA A 456 1.22 3.73 13.37
N ILE A 457 1.97 4.75 13.78
CA ILE A 457 1.98 5.28 15.15
C ILE A 457 1.63 6.76 15.11
N SER A 458 0.84 7.23 16.08
CA SER A 458 0.55 8.67 16.20
C SER A 458 1.85 9.48 16.34
N PRO A 459 1.93 10.70 15.80
CA PRO A 459 3.12 11.54 15.89
C PRO A 459 3.66 11.69 17.33
N SER A 460 2.77 11.78 18.31
CA SER A 460 3.12 11.82 19.73
C SER A 460 3.60 10.48 20.32
N GLY A 461 3.26 9.37 19.65
CA GLY A 461 3.60 8.01 20.10
C GLY A 461 2.68 7.46 21.18
N HIS A 462 1.42 7.90 21.23
CA HIS A 462 0.43 7.42 22.19
C HIS A 462 -0.42 6.27 21.64
N ASP A 463 -0.56 6.18 20.31
CA ASP A 463 -1.48 5.27 19.64
C ASP A 463 -0.81 4.54 18.50
N ALA A 464 -0.95 3.24 18.48
CA ALA A 464 -0.52 2.36 17.40
C ALA A 464 -1.74 1.86 16.63
N TYR A 465 -1.64 1.88 15.31
CA TYR A 465 -2.68 1.40 14.39
C TYR A 465 -2.09 0.36 13.45
N LEU A 466 -2.92 -0.58 13.03
CA LEU A 466 -2.55 -1.62 12.08
C LEU A 466 -3.72 -1.86 11.14
N THR A 467 -3.49 -1.82 9.83
CA THR A 467 -4.45 -2.32 8.83
C THR A 467 -3.90 -3.58 8.17
N TYR A 468 -4.79 -4.47 7.72
CA TYR A 468 -4.46 -5.66 6.93
C TYR A 468 -5.70 -6.18 6.19
N LEU A 469 -5.50 -6.99 5.16
CA LEU A 469 -6.56 -7.83 4.60
C LEU A 469 -6.73 -9.06 5.47
N ASN A 470 -7.98 -9.36 5.83
CA ASN A 470 -8.32 -10.58 6.57
C ASN A 470 -9.06 -11.55 5.68
N PHE A 471 -8.45 -12.69 5.37
CA PHE A 471 -9.09 -13.80 4.66
C PHE A 471 -9.97 -14.61 5.62
N LEU A 472 -11.24 -14.77 5.27
CA LEU A 472 -12.27 -15.31 6.17
C LEU A 472 -12.36 -16.83 6.17
N GLN A 473 -11.95 -17.49 5.08
CA GLN A 473 -11.94 -18.94 5.00
C GLN A 473 -10.59 -19.50 5.44
N PRO A 474 -10.56 -20.70 6.02
CA PRO A 474 -9.32 -21.42 6.22
C PRO A 474 -8.69 -21.76 4.86
N TRP A 475 -7.41 -22.05 4.87
CA TRP A 475 -6.71 -22.50 3.67
C TRP A 475 -7.45 -23.68 3.00
N GLN A 476 -7.44 -23.70 1.68
CA GLN A 476 -8.10 -24.69 0.86
C GLN A 476 -7.21 -25.08 -0.31
N SER A 477 -7.19 -26.38 -0.62
CA SER A 477 -6.48 -26.93 -1.78
C SER A 477 -7.32 -26.91 -3.07
N THR A 478 -8.45 -26.24 -3.06
CA THR A 478 -9.35 -26.17 -4.21
C THR A 478 -9.74 -24.73 -4.52
N THR A 479 -9.77 -24.40 -5.81
CA THR A 479 -10.23 -23.10 -6.31
C THR A 479 -11.77 -23.01 -6.43
N ALA A 480 -12.49 -24.11 -6.16
CA ALA A 480 -13.95 -24.19 -6.33
C ALA A 480 -14.76 -23.44 -5.26
N VAL A 481 -14.12 -22.95 -4.20
CA VAL A 481 -14.79 -22.27 -3.07
C VAL A 481 -14.27 -20.85 -2.89
N PRO A 482 -15.15 -19.92 -2.47
CA PRO A 482 -14.79 -18.53 -2.28
C PRO A 482 -13.60 -18.32 -1.33
N ARG A 483 -12.81 -17.30 -1.60
CA ARG A 483 -11.76 -16.76 -0.72
C ARG A 483 -12.10 -15.34 -0.33
N MET A 484 -13.14 -15.23 0.51
CA MET A 484 -13.64 -13.94 0.94
C MET A 484 -12.64 -13.23 1.82
N PHE A 485 -12.43 -11.95 1.59
CA PHE A 485 -11.57 -11.10 2.40
C PHE A 485 -12.17 -9.72 2.60
N GLY A 486 -11.66 -8.99 3.59
CA GLY A 486 -12.02 -7.60 3.85
C GLY A 486 -10.98 -6.89 4.67
N GLY A 487 -10.95 -5.57 4.59
CA GLY A 487 -10.05 -4.73 5.35
C GLY A 487 -10.36 -4.74 6.85
N VAL A 488 -9.31 -4.72 7.66
CA VAL A 488 -9.37 -4.62 9.12
C VAL A 488 -8.47 -3.50 9.57
N VAL A 489 -8.93 -2.67 10.51
CA VAL A 489 -8.11 -1.68 11.22
C VAL A 489 -8.14 -1.99 12.70
N ARG A 490 -6.98 -2.04 13.31
CA ARG A 490 -6.80 -2.30 14.74
C ARG A 490 -6.11 -1.13 15.42
N HIS A 491 -6.32 -1.02 16.72
CA HIS A 491 -5.74 0.00 17.58
C HIS A 491 -5.16 -0.62 18.85
N ALA A 492 -4.10 0.00 19.36
CA ALA A 492 -3.56 -0.26 20.69
C ALA A 492 -3.00 1.05 21.26
N ASP A 493 -3.30 1.33 22.56
CA ASP A 493 -2.62 2.41 23.28
C ASP A 493 -1.13 2.09 23.43
N VAL A 494 -0.29 3.10 23.39
CA VAL A 494 1.14 3.01 23.65
C VAL A 494 1.46 3.77 24.93
N ASP A 495 2.13 3.12 25.88
CA ASP A 495 2.53 3.79 27.13
C ASP A 495 3.63 4.83 26.85
N PRO A 496 3.37 6.13 27.05
CA PRO A 496 4.31 7.19 26.65
C PRO A 496 5.62 7.17 27.44
N GLY A 497 5.64 6.56 28.62
CA GLY A 497 6.84 6.45 29.46
C GLY A 497 7.77 5.34 29.00
N SER A 498 7.23 4.13 28.85
CA SER A 498 8.01 2.93 28.48
C SER A 498 8.08 2.69 26.98
N GLY A 499 7.07 3.10 26.20
CA GLY A 499 6.86 2.73 24.81
C GLY A 499 6.19 1.36 24.64
N ALA A 500 5.68 0.77 25.71
CA ALA A 500 5.06 -0.54 25.61
C ALA A 500 3.72 -0.45 24.86
N VAL A 501 3.61 -1.20 23.77
CA VAL A 501 2.35 -1.35 23.01
C VAL A 501 1.38 -2.19 23.85
N GLY A 502 0.18 -1.66 24.05
CA GLY A 502 -0.88 -2.28 24.82
C GLY A 502 -1.59 -3.42 24.09
N ALA A 503 -2.78 -3.77 24.56
CA ALA A 503 -3.57 -4.82 23.94
C ALA A 503 -4.25 -4.31 22.66
N TRP A 504 -4.11 -5.05 21.58
CA TRP A 504 -4.73 -4.73 20.31
C TRP A 504 -6.24 -5.03 20.32
N SER A 505 -7.03 -4.08 19.87
CA SER A 505 -8.47 -4.19 19.70
C SER A 505 -8.90 -3.81 18.28
N ASP A 506 -10.07 -4.30 17.85
CA ASP A 506 -10.62 -3.90 16.56
C ASP A 506 -11.13 -2.46 16.64
N LEU A 507 -10.66 -1.61 15.72
CA LEU A 507 -11.19 -0.28 15.49
C LEU A 507 -12.23 -0.30 14.36
N HIS A 508 -11.95 -1.09 13.32
CA HIS A 508 -12.87 -1.28 12.20
C HIS A 508 -12.69 -2.67 11.57
N ARG A 509 -13.78 -3.20 11.02
CA ARG A 509 -13.82 -4.34 10.10
C ARG A 509 -14.78 -4.03 8.97
N ALA A 510 -14.35 -4.27 7.74
CA ALA A 510 -15.20 -4.10 6.57
C ALA A 510 -16.49 -4.91 6.72
N ALA A 511 -17.63 -4.23 6.57
CA ALA A 511 -18.95 -4.87 6.65
C ALA A 511 -19.28 -5.68 5.38
N ARG A 512 -18.69 -5.32 4.26
CA ARG A 512 -18.76 -6.04 2.98
C ARG A 512 -17.40 -6.63 2.65
N THR A 513 -17.42 -7.79 2.02
CA THR A 513 -16.21 -8.54 1.65
C THR A 513 -16.21 -8.84 0.16
N GLY A 514 -15.03 -8.96 -0.43
CA GLY A 514 -14.81 -9.40 -1.79
C GLY A 514 -14.30 -10.84 -1.83
N ASP A 515 -14.39 -11.47 -2.99
CA ASP A 515 -13.77 -12.77 -3.26
C ASP A 515 -12.42 -12.53 -3.98
N ALA A 516 -11.32 -13.00 -3.42
CA ALA A 516 -9.99 -12.82 -4.01
C ALA A 516 -9.91 -13.44 -5.42
N ARG A 517 -10.65 -14.53 -5.68
CA ARG A 517 -10.72 -15.18 -7.00
C ARG A 517 -11.26 -14.27 -8.11
N ALA A 518 -12.02 -13.23 -7.72
CA ALA A 518 -12.59 -12.26 -8.64
C ALA A 518 -11.60 -11.18 -9.08
N SER A 519 -10.40 -11.11 -8.49
CA SER A 519 -9.33 -10.22 -8.94
C SER A 519 -8.59 -10.80 -10.15
N SER A 520 -7.90 -9.97 -10.90
CA SER A 520 -7.04 -10.45 -11.99
C SER A 520 -5.82 -9.53 -12.19
N ALA A 521 -4.70 -10.14 -12.54
CA ALA A 521 -3.57 -9.46 -13.15
C ALA A 521 -3.82 -9.19 -14.64
N ASN A 522 -2.84 -8.65 -15.37
CA ASN A 522 -2.93 -8.49 -16.82
C ASN A 522 -2.80 -9.83 -17.56
N VAL A 523 -2.16 -10.82 -16.94
CA VAL A 523 -2.44 -12.23 -17.26
C VAL A 523 -3.76 -12.57 -16.60
N LEU A 524 -4.85 -12.55 -17.35
CA LEU A 524 -6.22 -12.56 -16.80
C LEU A 524 -6.59 -13.82 -16.01
N THR A 525 -5.78 -14.85 -16.08
CA THR A 525 -5.93 -16.10 -15.31
C THR A 525 -5.28 -16.03 -13.93
N ASP A 526 -4.39 -15.05 -13.69
CA ASP A 526 -3.78 -14.82 -12.40
C ASP A 526 -4.63 -13.87 -11.54
N GLU A 527 -4.74 -14.13 -10.24
CA GLU A 527 -5.25 -13.17 -9.29
C GLU A 527 -4.21 -12.09 -8.99
N PHE A 528 -4.69 -10.89 -8.65
CA PHE A 528 -3.82 -9.83 -8.18
C PHE A 528 -4.55 -8.91 -7.21
N LEU A 529 -4.06 -8.83 -5.99
CA LEU A 529 -4.54 -7.92 -4.94
C LEU A 529 -3.47 -6.87 -4.56
N GLY A 530 -2.40 -6.75 -5.34
CA GLY A 530 -1.24 -5.94 -5.01
C GLY A 530 -0.32 -6.60 -3.99
N ASP A 531 0.70 -5.89 -3.57
CA ASP A 531 1.73 -6.35 -2.64
C ASP A 531 1.65 -5.67 -1.26
N TYR A 532 0.88 -4.57 -1.11
CA TYR A 532 0.81 -3.79 0.12
C TYR A 532 -0.51 -3.04 0.31
N ASN A 533 -0.75 -2.60 1.54
CA ASN A 533 -1.73 -1.60 1.95
C ASN A 533 -1.01 -0.46 2.66
N TYR A 534 -1.74 0.62 3.02
CA TYR A 534 -1.17 1.76 3.73
C TYR A 534 -2.04 2.22 4.89
N ALA A 535 -1.36 2.75 5.91
CA ALA A 535 -1.98 3.47 7.01
C ALA A 535 -1.13 4.71 7.35
N PHE A 536 -1.78 5.81 7.68
CA PHE A 536 -1.15 7.04 8.14
C PHE A 536 -1.84 7.53 9.40
N ALA A 537 -1.11 7.63 10.51
CA ALA A 537 -1.65 8.07 11.79
C ALA A 537 -1.49 9.57 12.00
N THR A 538 -2.46 10.16 12.67
CA THR A 538 -2.41 11.48 13.29
C THR A 538 -2.63 11.33 14.80
N ASP A 539 -2.49 12.40 15.59
CA ASP A 539 -2.86 12.36 17.01
C ASP A 539 -4.39 12.26 17.24
N ALA A 540 -5.19 12.33 16.18
CA ALA A 540 -6.65 12.22 16.25
C ALA A 540 -7.18 10.87 15.75
N GLY A 541 -6.33 10.01 15.18
CA GLY A 541 -6.72 8.73 14.62
C GLY A 541 -5.88 8.32 13.42
N VAL A 542 -6.40 7.44 12.58
CA VAL A 542 -5.71 6.85 11.43
C VAL A 542 -6.53 6.95 10.17
N VAL A 543 -5.89 7.21 9.05
CA VAL A 543 -6.43 6.94 7.70
C VAL A 543 -5.78 5.65 7.20
N ALA A 544 -6.60 4.67 6.85
CA ALA A 544 -6.16 3.39 6.35
C ALA A 544 -6.82 3.09 5.01
N VAL A 545 -6.06 2.51 4.09
CA VAL A 545 -6.52 2.16 2.74
C VAL A 545 -6.06 0.75 2.39
N TRP A 546 -6.92 0.02 1.66
CA TRP A 546 -6.66 -1.35 1.27
C TRP A 546 -7.31 -1.71 -0.06
N ASN A 547 -6.82 -2.78 -0.64
CA ASN A 547 -7.39 -3.38 -1.84
C ASN A 547 -8.70 -4.09 -1.54
N ASP A 548 -9.68 -4.00 -2.45
CA ASP A 548 -11.00 -4.58 -2.28
C ASP A 548 -11.55 -5.14 -3.59
N ALA A 549 -12.23 -6.28 -3.53
CA ALA A 549 -12.84 -6.95 -4.67
C ALA A 549 -14.36 -7.16 -4.49
N ARG A 550 -15.01 -6.41 -3.57
CA ARG A 550 -16.44 -6.60 -3.25
C ARG A 550 -17.40 -6.31 -4.39
N ASP A 551 -16.97 -5.56 -5.37
CA ASP A 551 -17.76 -5.20 -6.55
C ASP A 551 -17.35 -6.01 -7.80
N ALA A 552 -16.40 -6.94 -7.66
CA ALA A 552 -15.97 -7.89 -8.68
C ALA A 552 -16.87 -9.13 -8.73
N ALA A 553 -16.95 -9.72 -9.90
CA ALA A 553 -17.59 -11.02 -10.11
C ALA A 553 -16.52 -12.11 -10.30
N ASP A 554 -16.75 -13.24 -9.66
CA ASP A 554 -15.96 -14.45 -9.86
C ASP A 554 -16.10 -15.01 -11.30
N CYS A 555 -15.10 -15.75 -11.76
CA CYS A 555 -15.11 -16.41 -13.06
C CYS A 555 -14.87 -17.92 -12.90
N PRO A 556 -15.94 -18.75 -12.91
CA PRO A 556 -15.82 -20.19 -12.73
C PRO A 556 -14.92 -20.90 -13.76
N ALA A 557 -14.79 -20.36 -14.97
CA ALA A 557 -13.90 -20.93 -15.98
C ALA A 557 -12.43 -20.79 -15.58
N ILE A 558 -12.06 -19.65 -15.00
CA ILE A 558 -10.73 -19.39 -14.47
C ILE A 558 -10.47 -20.27 -13.23
N ASP A 559 -11.42 -20.40 -12.33
CA ASP A 559 -11.27 -21.27 -11.16
C ASP A 559 -11.00 -22.72 -11.55
N VAL A 560 -11.71 -23.23 -12.54
CA VAL A 560 -11.48 -24.58 -13.08
C VAL A 560 -10.08 -24.71 -13.69
N TYR A 561 -9.62 -23.69 -14.40
CA TYR A 561 -8.29 -23.70 -14.99
C TYR A 561 -7.20 -23.65 -13.91
N ARG A 562 -7.29 -22.77 -12.92
CA ARG A 562 -6.39 -22.69 -11.77
C ARG A 562 -6.34 -24.03 -11.02
N GLN A 563 -7.49 -24.72 -10.85
CA GLN A 563 -7.50 -26.04 -10.27
C GLN A 563 -6.70 -27.05 -11.10
N LYS A 564 -6.81 -27.00 -12.43
CA LYS A 564 -6.02 -27.89 -13.30
C LYS A 564 -4.51 -27.61 -13.21
N LEU A 565 -4.09 -26.37 -12.99
CA LEU A 565 -2.69 -26.03 -12.72
C LEU A 565 -2.21 -26.69 -11.42
N ILE A 566 -2.98 -26.61 -10.33
CA ILE A 566 -2.69 -27.25 -9.06
C ILE A 566 -2.60 -28.78 -9.21
N ASP A 567 -3.51 -29.36 -9.97
CA ASP A 567 -3.56 -30.82 -10.21
C ASP A 567 -2.51 -31.31 -11.23
N GLY A 568 -1.74 -30.38 -11.82
CA GLY A 568 -0.74 -30.70 -12.86
C GLY A 568 -1.34 -31.25 -14.15
N THR A 569 -2.61 -30.91 -14.45
CA THR A 569 -3.33 -31.33 -15.66
C THR A 569 -3.48 -30.21 -16.71
N ALA A 570 -2.99 -29.02 -16.40
CA ALA A 570 -2.79 -27.88 -17.30
C ALA A 570 -1.41 -27.27 -17.04
N THR A 571 -0.97 -26.41 -17.97
CA THR A 571 0.26 -25.61 -17.83
C THR A 571 -0.07 -24.12 -17.88
N SER A 572 0.82 -23.28 -17.40
CA SER A 572 0.70 -21.81 -17.50
C SER A 572 1.02 -21.25 -18.89
N ASP A 573 1.33 -22.13 -19.86
CA ASP A 573 1.60 -21.71 -21.24
C ASP A 573 0.39 -21.03 -21.87
N ALA A 574 0.64 -19.93 -22.56
CA ALA A 574 -0.43 -19.15 -23.23
C ALA A 574 -1.25 -19.98 -24.23
N ASP A 575 -0.64 -21.02 -24.81
CA ASP A 575 -1.27 -21.92 -25.80
C ASP A 575 -1.89 -23.17 -25.18
N ASP A 576 -1.96 -23.30 -23.84
CA ASP A 576 -2.60 -24.46 -23.20
C ASP A 576 -4.08 -24.50 -23.57
N PRO A 577 -4.56 -25.64 -24.15
CA PRO A 577 -5.96 -25.75 -24.59
C PRO A 577 -6.97 -25.73 -23.43
N ALA A 578 -6.52 -25.89 -22.20
CA ALA A 578 -7.37 -25.78 -21.02
C ALA A 578 -7.53 -24.34 -20.54
N ARG A 579 -6.72 -23.39 -21.05
CA ARG A 579 -6.75 -21.99 -20.65
C ARG A 579 -8.05 -21.33 -21.14
N PRO A 580 -8.85 -20.69 -20.28
CA PRO A 580 -10.09 -20.05 -20.67
C PRO A 580 -9.82 -18.77 -21.47
N ALA A 581 -10.85 -18.30 -22.15
CA ALA A 581 -10.89 -16.98 -22.80
C ALA A 581 -11.74 -16.02 -21.95
N PRO A 582 -11.15 -15.27 -21.01
CA PRO A 582 -11.90 -14.48 -20.02
C PRO A 582 -12.90 -13.50 -20.64
N GLY A 583 -12.56 -12.87 -21.76
CA GLY A 583 -13.47 -11.98 -22.49
C GLY A 583 -14.75 -12.64 -22.99
N ASN A 584 -14.81 -13.99 -23.05
CA ASN A 584 -16.00 -14.75 -23.45
C ASN A 584 -16.70 -15.43 -22.27
N GLU A 585 -15.95 -15.82 -21.25
CA GLU A 585 -16.37 -16.77 -20.21
C GLU A 585 -16.58 -16.11 -18.85
N CYS A 586 -15.96 -14.93 -18.63
CA CYS A 586 -16.10 -14.19 -17.40
C CYS A 586 -17.14 -13.07 -17.50
N ALA A 587 -17.69 -12.66 -16.37
CA ALA A 587 -18.52 -11.48 -16.26
C ALA A 587 -17.68 -10.20 -16.55
N PRO A 588 -18.28 -9.11 -17.08
CA PRO A 588 -17.56 -7.86 -17.35
C PRO A 588 -16.93 -7.21 -16.10
N THR A 589 -17.39 -7.58 -14.92
CA THR A 589 -16.85 -7.11 -13.62
C THR A 589 -15.77 -8.03 -13.04
N PHE A 590 -15.36 -9.07 -13.74
CA PHE A 590 -14.20 -9.87 -13.37
C PHE A 590 -12.94 -8.99 -13.41
N GLY A 591 -12.10 -9.08 -12.39
CA GLY A 591 -10.94 -8.20 -12.22
C GLY A 591 -11.25 -6.82 -11.65
N ASN A 592 -12.50 -6.53 -11.26
CA ASN A 592 -12.95 -5.24 -10.73
C ASN A 592 -12.47 -5.02 -9.30
N THR A 593 -11.23 -4.64 -9.13
CA THR A 593 -10.66 -4.27 -7.82
C THR A 593 -10.68 -2.75 -7.63
N ASP A 594 -10.99 -2.31 -6.43
CA ASP A 594 -11.04 -0.90 -6.02
C ASP A 594 -10.18 -0.68 -4.78
N ILE A 595 -9.80 0.57 -4.51
CA ILE A 595 -9.23 0.93 -3.21
C ILE A 595 -10.34 1.47 -2.32
N ARG A 596 -10.43 0.86 -1.13
CA ARG A 596 -11.32 1.30 -0.07
C ARG A 596 -10.54 1.61 1.20
N GLY A 597 -11.18 2.32 2.12
CA GLY A 597 -10.56 2.71 3.36
C GLY A 597 -11.42 3.65 4.15
N GLY A 598 -10.82 4.47 4.98
CA GLY A 598 -11.52 5.49 5.76
C GLY A 598 -10.62 6.18 6.77
N SER A 599 -11.19 7.17 7.42
CA SER A 599 -10.63 7.84 8.58
C SER A 599 -11.30 7.29 9.84
N TYR A 600 -10.49 6.84 10.78
CA TYR A 600 -10.95 6.20 12.01
C TYR A 600 -10.38 6.95 13.20
N ALA A 601 -11.28 7.54 14.01
CA ALA A 601 -10.88 8.32 15.17
C ALA A 601 -10.21 7.45 16.23
N ASP A 602 -9.27 8.05 16.97
CA ASP A 602 -8.71 7.44 18.17
C ASP A 602 -9.86 7.11 19.17
N PRO A 603 -9.97 5.86 19.63
CA PRO A 603 -11.00 5.45 20.58
C PRO A 603 -10.72 5.87 22.03
N THR A 604 -9.47 6.33 22.32
CA THR A 604 -8.99 6.67 23.67
C THR A 604 -8.25 8.01 23.72
N PRO A 605 -8.82 9.13 23.19
CA PRO A 605 -8.12 10.40 22.97
C PRO A 605 -7.65 11.10 24.24
#